data_949825f4142895a0784afa38eb3429f8
#
_entry.id   949825f4142895a0784afa38eb3429f8
#
_cell.length_a   1.000
_cell.length_b   1.000
_cell.length_c   1.000
_cell.angle_alpha   90.00
_cell.angle_beta   90.00
_cell.angle_gamma   90.00
#
_symmetry.space_group_name_H-M   'P 1'
#
loop_
_entity.id
_entity.type
_entity.pdbx_description
1 polymer ?
#
loop_
_entity_poly.entity_id
_entity_poly.type
_entity_poly.pdbx_seq_one_letter_code
_entity_poly.pdbx_strand_id
1 'polypeptide(L)'
;MTTEGFTVSHARDAHFERGLRSFFEYRDLGIATATKGQVVAHVIRVAPGASFAGQAHLHRTTFQFVYVLKGWIEFDYEGHGTVRLEAGSSVYQPPSIRHRELAHSDDLEMLEIVMPANFSTEEVASVLHESAPVTTSR
;
A
#
# COMPACT_ATOMS: atom_id res chain seq x y z
N MET A 1 13.25 -12.74 -14.83
CA MET A 1 14.62 -12.23 -14.64
C MET A 1 14.59 -10.71 -14.58
N THR A 2 15.30 -10.13 -13.63
CA THR A 2 15.37 -8.68 -13.48
C THR A 2 16.80 -8.23 -13.71
N THR A 3 16.97 -7.28 -14.62
CA THR A 3 18.25 -6.63 -14.85
C THR A 3 18.05 -5.13 -14.78
N GLU A 4 19.16 -4.44 -14.51
CA GLU A 4 19.13 -2.99 -14.48
C GLU A 4 18.64 -2.45 -15.82
N GLY A 5 17.65 -1.58 -15.78
CA GLY A 5 17.12 -0.91 -16.96
C GLY A 5 16.07 -1.69 -17.74
N PHE A 6 15.90 -2.98 -17.48
CA PHE A 6 14.90 -3.78 -18.18
C PHE A 6 14.49 -4.98 -17.35
N THR A 7 13.20 -5.22 -17.22
CA THR A 7 12.71 -6.40 -16.52
C THR A 7 11.37 -6.83 -17.08
N VAL A 8 11.10 -8.13 -17.00
CA VAL A 8 9.81 -8.72 -17.35
C VAL A 8 9.42 -9.67 -16.23
N SER A 9 8.16 -9.61 -15.81
CA SER A 9 7.64 -10.49 -14.77
C SER A 9 6.36 -11.14 -15.30
N HIS A 10 6.36 -12.47 -15.40
CA HIS A 10 5.21 -13.22 -15.91
C HIS A 10 4.39 -13.78 -14.76
N ALA A 11 3.07 -13.76 -14.91
CA ALA A 11 2.17 -14.28 -13.89
C ALA A 11 2.43 -15.75 -13.57
N ARG A 12 2.81 -16.54 -14.57
CA ARG A 12 3.08 -17.97 -14.37
C ARG A 12 4.28 -18.23 -13.46
N ASP A 13 5.16 -17.23 -13.32
CA ASP A 13 6.35 -17.34 -12.48
C ASP A 13 6.19 -16.53 -11.19
N ALA A 14 4.96 -16.14 -10.85
CA ALA A 14 4.71 -15.27 -9.71
C ALA A 14 5.13 -15.94 -8.40
N HIS A 15 5.76 -15.14 -7.54
CA HIS A 15 6.17 -15.55 -6.20
C HIS A 15 5.71 -14.46 -5.23
N PHE A 16 4.96 -14.85 -4.21
CA PHE A 16 4.44 -13.94 -3.20
C PHE A 16 5.11 -14.21 -1.87
N GLU A 17 5.49 -13.14 -1.17
CA GLU A 17 6.12 -13.23 0.14
C GLU A 17 5.39 -12.33 1.12
N ARG A 18 5.45 -12.70 2.40
CA ARG A 18 4.96 -11.82 3.47
C ARG A 18 5.78 -10.54 3.47
N GLY A 19 5.13 -9.43 3.75
CA GLY A 19 5.79 -8.14 3.71
C GLY A 19 5.41 -7.28 4.89
N LEU A 20 5.32 -5.97 4.66
CA LEU A 20 5.10 -4.98 5.69
C LEU A 20 3.83 -5.23 6.49
N ARG A 21 2.73 -5.58 5.83
CA ARG A 21 1.46 -5.88 6.51
C ARG A 21 1.34 -7.39 6.64
N SER A 22 1.14 -7.89 7.86
CA SER A 22 1.11 -9.32 8.12
C SER A 22 -0.06 -10.04 7.45
N PHE A 23 -1.11 -9.31 7.10
CA PHE A 23 -2.28 -9.89 6.45
C PHE A 23 -2.19 -9.85 4.92
N PHE A 24 -1.09 -9.33 4.36
CA PHE A 24 -0.85 -9.25 2.92
C PHE A 24 0.37 -10.04 2.50
N GLU A 25 0.33 -10.50 1.24
CA GLU A 25 1.50 -11.03 0.55
C GLU A 25 1.81 -10.15 -0.65
N TYR A 26 3.08 -10.07 -0.99
CA TYR A 26 3.58 -9.14 -1.99
C TYR A 26 4.36 -9.89 -3.07
N ARG A 27 4.02 -9.63 -4.33
CA ARG A 27 4.78 -10.08 -5.48
C ARG A 27 5.57 -8.89 -6.02
N ASP A 28 6.88 -8.90 -5.84
CA ASP A 28 7.74 -7.86 -6.38
C ASP A 28 7.84 -8.02 -7.90
N LEU A 29 7.63 -6.94 -8.64
CA LEU A 29 7.67 -6.98 -10.10
C LEU A 29 9.06 -6.66 -10.66
N GLY A 30 10.06 -6.46 -9.79
CA GLY A 30 11.44 -6.24 -10.21
C GLY A 30 11.77 -4.80 -10.56
N ILE A 31 10.84 -3.89 -10.32
CA ILE A 31 11.00 -2.50 -10.76
C ILE A 31 12.06 -1.77 -9.94
N ALA A 32 12.18 -2.08 -8.64
CA ALA A 32 13.17 -1.42 -7.80
C ALA A 32 14.59 -1.70 -8.29
N THR A 33 14.88 -2.95 -8.65
CA THR A 33 16.19 -3.30 -9.21
C THR A 33 16.39 -2.64 -10.58
N ALA A 34 15.37 -2.68 -11.43
CA ALA A 34 15.48 -2.11 -12.77
C ALA A 34 15.68 -0.60 -12.75
N THR A 35 15.22 0.10 -11.70
CA THR A 35 15.29 1.56 -11.59
C THR A 35 16.32 2.03 -10.57
N LYS A 36 17.16 1.15 -10.07
CA LYS A 36 18.18 1.49 -9.07
C LYS A 36 17.56 2.13 -7.83
N GLY A 37 16.43 1.58 -7.39
CA GLY A 37 15.79 2.00 -6.15
C GLY A 37 14.87 3.20 -6.27
N GLN A 38 14.60 3.67 -7.47
CA GLN A 38 13.72 4.83 -7.63
C GLN A 38 12.26 4.49 -7.42
N VAL A 39 11.82 3.33 -7.91
CA VAL A 39 10.41 2.93 -7.87
C VAL A 39 10.30 1.49 -7.42
N VAL A 40 9.37 1.19 -6.53
CA VAL A 40 8.96 -0.18 -6.27
C VAL A 40 7.54 -0.37 -6.81
N ALA A 41 7.29 -1.52 -7.42
CA ALA A 41 5.96 -1.90 -7.87
C ALA A 41 5.73 -3.35 -7.49
N HIS A 42 4.58 -3.63 -6.89
CA HIS A 42 4.25 -4.98 -6.51
C HIS A 42 2.75 -5.22 -6.58
N VAL A 43 2.40 -6.50 -6.74
CA VAL A 43 1.01 -6.93 -6.62
C VAL A 43 0.82 -7.43 -5.20
N ILE A 44 -0.24 -6.98 -4.57
CA ILE A 44 -0.58 -7.30 -3.18
C ILE A 44 -1.82 -8.18 -3.19
N ARG A 45 -1.80 -9.25 -2.41
CA ARG A 45 -2.98 -10.10 -2.18
C ARG A 45 -3.10 -10.45 -0.72
N VAL A 46 -4.26 -10.97 -0.32
CA VAL A 46 -4.50 -11.39 1.06
C VAL A 46 -3.67 -12.63 1.35
N ALA A 47 -2.97 -12.64 2.49
CA ALA A 47 -2.17 -13.77 2.92
C ALA A 47 -3.09 -14.87 3.43
N PRO A 48 -2.87 -16.16 3.06
CA PRO A 48 -3.70 -17.25 3.51
C PRO A 48 -3.71 -17.35 5.04
N GLY A 49 -4.90 -17.48 5.62
CA GLY A 49 -5.05 -17.67 7.05
C GLY A 49 -4.77 -16.46 7.90
N ALA A 50 -4.47 -15.32 7.31
CA ALA A 50 -4.18 -14.11 8.07
C ALA A 50 -5.48 -13.50 8.60
N SER A 51 -5.43 -12.98 9.83
CA SER A 51 -6.53 -12.19 10.33
C SER A 51 -6.25 -10.72 10.07
N PHE A 52 -7.30 -9.99 9.79
CA PHE A 52 -7.18 -8.59 9.47
C PHE A 52 -7.01 -7.76 10.73
N ALA A 53 -6.04 -6.86 10.71
CA ALA A 53 -5.84 -5.93 11.82
C ALA A 53 -5.11 -4.70 11.31
N GLY A 54 -5.87 -3.71 10.87
CA GLY A 54 -5.30 -2.48 10.35
C GLY A 54 -4.83 -1.57 11.46
N GLN A 55 -3.59 -1.11 11.38
CA GLN A 55 -3.00 -0.13 12.28
C GLN A 55 -2.86 1.19 11.53
N ALA A 56 -3.27 2.30 12.15
CA ALA A 56 -3.10 3.60 11.54
C ALA A 56 -1.62 3.88 11.33
N HIS A 57 -1.26 4.36 10.14
CA HIS A 57 0.14 4.58 9.78
C HIS A 57 0.24 5.59 8.64
N LEU A 58 1.47 5.96 8.34
CA LEU A 58 1.76 6.81 7.18
C LEU A 58 3.04 6.30 6.52
N HIS A 59 3.23 6.66 5.27
CA HIS A 59 4.41 6.29 4.50
C HIS A 59 5.16 7.55 4.07
N ARG A 60 6.48 7.52 4.22
CA ARG A 60 7.36 8.62 3.80
C ARG A 60 7.70 8.41 2.33
N THR A 61 6.84 8.91 1.46
CA THR A 61 6.94 8.69 0.03
C THR A 61 6.96 10.02 -0.70
N THR A 62 7.37 9.99 -1.98
CA THR A 62 7.17 11.12 -2.89
C THR A 62 6.03 10.82 -3.86
N PHE A 63 5.65 9.55 -3.97
CA PHE A 63 4.55 9.12 -4.83
C PHE A 63 4.07 7.76 -4.34
N GLN A 64 2.76 7.57 -4.25
CA GLN A 64 2.17 6.27 -3.95
C GLN A 64 0.82 6.15 -4.63
N PHE A 65 0.64 5.05 -5.36
CA PHE A 65 -0.54 4.80 -6.17
C PHE A 65 -0.97 3.36 -5.99
N VAL A 66 -2.28 3.15 -5.83
CA VAL A 66 -2.86 1.82 -5.71
C VAL A 66 -3.97 1.68 -6.73
N TYR A 67 -4.00 0.56 -7.44
CA TYR A 67 -5.05 0.21 -8.38
C TYR A 67 -5.58 -1.16 -8.03
N VAL A 68 -6.88 -1.28 -7.77
CA VAL A 68 -7.48 -2.56 -7.39
C VAL A 68 -7.73 -3.40 -8.64
N LEU A 69 -7.16 -4.60 -8.67
CA LEU A 69 -7.28 -5.52 -9.79
C LEU A 69 -8.45 -6.48 -9.61
N LYS A 70 -8.77 -6.84 -8.36
CA LYS A 70 -9.76 -7.87 -8.05
C LYS A 70 -10.25 -7.65 -6.62
N GLY A 71 -11.54 -7.89 -6.38
CA GLY A 71 -12.10 -7.73 -5.03
C GLY A 71 -12.26 -6.27 -4.64
N TRP A 72 -12.20 -6.01 -3.33
CA TRP A 72 -12.38 -4.67 -2.81
C TRP A 72 -11.60 -4.48 -1.51
N ILE A 73 -11.34 -3.21 -1.18
CA ILE A 73 -10.70 -2.81 0.07
C ILE A 73 -11.27 -1.49 0.53
N GLU A 74 -11.38 -1.32 1.85
CA GLU A 74 -11.78 -0.05 2.47
C GLU A 74 -10.65 0.50 3.30
N PHE A 75 -10.39 1.78 3.14
CA PHE A 75 -9.43 2.53 3.91
C PHE A 75 -10.10 3.68 4.62
N ASP A 76 -9.54 4.05 5.77
CA ASP A 76 -9.86 5.31 6.42
C ASP A 76 -8.69 6.26 6.16
N TYR A 77 -8.95 7.39 5.54
CA TYR A 77 -7.93 8.37 5.16
C TYR A 77 -8.10 9.67 5.91
N GLU A 78 -7.01 10.18 6.42
CA GLU A 78 -6.95 11.48 7.08
C GLU A 78 -7.59 12.54 6.20
N GLY A 79 -8.59 13.25 6.74
CA GLY A 79 -9.25 14.32 6.01
C GLY A 79 -10.30 13.90 4.98
N HIS A 80 -10.44 12.59 4.72
CA HIS A 80 -11.34 12.10 3.68
C HIS A 80 -12.33 11.05 4.15
N GLY A 81 -12.11 10.48 5.35
CA GLY A 81 -13.00 9.45 5.88
C GLY A 81 -12.80 8.11 5.20
N THR A 82 -13.84 7.28 5.24
CA THR A 82 -13.79 5.94 4.69
C THR A 82 -13.95 5.96 3.19
N VAL A 83 -13.04 5.30 2.49
CA VAL A 83 -13.05 5.17 1.04
C VAL A 83 -13.05 3.69 0.69
N ARG A 84 -14.00 3.26 -0.15
CA ARG A 84 -14.07 1.89 -0.64
C ARG A 84 -13.58 1.85 -2.08
N LEU A 85 -12.61 0.99 -2.34
CA LEU A 85 -12.06 0.78 -3.67
C LEU A 85 -12.44 -0.61 -4.15
N GLU A 86 -12.98 -0.71 -5.36
CA GLU A 86 -13.37 -1.96 -5.99
C GLU A 86 -12.50 -2.19 -7.22
N ALA A 87 -12.62 -3.36 -7.83
CA ALA A 87 -11.87 -3.66 -9.05
C ALA A 87 -12.05 -2.54 -10.07
N GLY A 88 -10.94 -2.00 -10.56
CA GLY A 88 -10.94 -0.86 -11.46
C GLY A 88 -10.84 0.50 -10.76
N SER A 89 -10.92 0.54 -9.44
CA SER A 89 -10.74 1.77 -8.68
C SER A 89 -9.26 2.02 -8.40
N SER A 90 -8.89 3.28 -8.28
CA SER A 90 -7.52 3.65 -7.92
C SER A 90 -7.52 4.78 -6.90
N VAL A 91 -6.40 4.91 -6.20
CA VAL A 91 -6.18 6.01 -5.28
C VAL A 91 -4.74 6.46 -5.36
N TYR A 92 -4.56 7.78 -5.35
CA TYR A 92 -3.25 8.38 -5.12
C TYR A 92 -3.18 8.76 -3.64
N GLN A 93 -2.19 8.22 -2.95
CA GLN A 93 -1.98 8.52 -1.53
C GLN A 93 -0.89 9.58 -1.41
N PRO A 94 -1.24 10.83 -1.03
CA PRO A 94 -0.24 11.87 -0.88
C PRO A 94 0.83 11.49 0.13
N PRO A 95 2.04 12.05 0.03
CA PRO A 95 3.09 11.76 1.00
C PRO A 95 2.60 12.00 2.43
N SER A 96 2.89 11.02 3.30
CA SER A 96 2.63 11.09 4.73
C SER A 96 1.17 11.18 5.14
N ILE A 97 0.23 10.90 4.25
CA ILE A 97 -1.18 10.86 4.64
C ILE A 97 -1.39 9.70 5.61
N ARG A 98 -2.04 9.99 6.73
CA ARG A 98 -2.37 8.94 7.71
C ARG A 98 -3.54 8.13 7.18
N HIS A 99 -3.45 6.81 7.33
CA HIS A 99 -4.50 5.94 6.84
C HIS A 99 -4.48 4.61 7.58
N ARG A 100 -5.55 3.83 7.40
CA ARG A 100 -5.68 2.52 8.01
C ARG A 100 -6.54 1.65 7.10
N GLU A 101 -6.15 0.40 6.94
CA GLU A 101 -6.99 -0.59 6.27
C GLU A 101 -8.12 -0.98 7.22
N LEU A 102 -9.36 -0.93 6.75
CA LEU A 102 -10.53 -1.24 7.57
C LEU A 102 -11.07 -2.63 7.28
N ALA A 103 -11.18 -2.99 6.00
CA ALA A 103 -11.77 -4.26 5.58
C ALA A 103 -11.38 -4.55 4.15
N HIS A 104 -11.48 -5.81 3.75
CA HIS A 104 -11.21 -6.21 2.37
C HIS A 104 -11.90 -7.53 2.06
N SER A 105 -12.08 -7.83 0.77
CA SER A 105 -12.55 -9.13 0.34
C SER A 105 -11.42 -10.14 0.41
N ASP A 106 -11.78 -11.43 0.50
CA ASP A 106 -10.78 -12.50 0.57
C ASP A 106 -9.99 -12.63 -0.73
N ASP A 107 -10.58 -12.20 -1.86
CA ASP A 107 -9.95 -12.32 -3.17
C ASP A 107 -9.26 -11.02 -3.62
N LEU A 108 -9.04 -10.09 -2.70
CA LEU A 108 -8.42 -8.81 -3.04
C LEU A 108 -7.08 -9.01 -3.72
N GLU A 109 -6.89 -8.32 -4.84
CA GLU A 109 -5.59 -8.13 -5.47
C GLU A 109 -5.48 -6.69 -5.93
N MET A 110 -4.34 -6.08 -5.68
CA MET A 110 -4.12 -4.70 -6.09
C MET A 110 -2.68 -4.48 -6.50
N LEU A 111 -2.48 -3.54 -7.41
CA LEU A 111 -1.15 -3.10 -7.84
C LEU A 111 -0.81 -1.85 -7.06
N GLU A 112 0.38 -1.82 -6.47
CA GLU A 112 0.88 -0.65 -5.77
C GLU A 112 2.20 -0.20 -6.37
N ILE A 113 2.33 1.12 -6.58
CA ILE A 113 3.55 1.72 -7.11
C ILE A 113 3.96 2.83 -6.14
N VAL A 114 5.20 2.77 -5.66
CA VAL A 114 5.70 3.69 -4.62
C VAL A 114 7.07 4.23 -4.99
N MET A 115 7.30 5.49 -4.71
CA MET A 115 8.60 6.15 -4.86
C MET A 115 8.94 6.87 -3.56
N PRO A 116 10.17 6.76 -3.05
CA PRO A 116 11.25 5.89 -3.51
C PRO A 116 11.02 4.44 -3.06
N ALA A 117 11.76 3.50 -3.64
CA ALA A 117 11.59 2.09 -3.32
C ALA A 117 11.87 1.78 -1.85
N ASN A 118 12.75 2.53 -1.21
CA ASN A 118 13.14 2.33 0.18
C ASN A 118 12.36 3.24 1.15
N PHE A 119 11.13 3.58 0.81
CA PHE A 119 10.29 4.40 1.70
C PHE A 119 10.17 3.76 3.09
N SER A 120 9.90 4.61 4.10
CA SER A 120 9.68 4.13 5.46
C SER A 120 8.20 4.26 5.84
N THR A 121 7.80 3.50 6.84
CA THR A 121 6.44 3.52 7.38
C THR A 121 6.52 3.86 8.85
N GLU A 122 5.62 4.73 9.30
CA GLU A 122 5.54 5.14 10.69
C GLU A 122 4.13 4.85 11.20
N GLU A 123 4.03 4.08 12.28
CA GLU A 123 2.74 3.83 12.90
C GLU A 123 2.34 5.04 13.73
N VAL A 124 1.05 5.35 13.74
CA VAL A 124 0.50 6.48 14.49
C VAL A 124 -0.69 5.99 15.29
N ALA A 125 -1.05 6.74 16.33
CA ALA A 125 -2.13 6.33 17.21
C ALA A 125 -3.50 6.44 16.56
N SER A 126 -3.65 7.33 15.59
CA SER A 126 -4.95 7.63 14.99
C SER A 126 -4.76 8.14 13.57
N VAL A 127 -5.78 7.92 12.74
CA VAL A 127 -5.84 8.51 11.41
C VAL A 127 -6.00 10.03 11.52
N LEU A 128 -6.59 10.53 12.60
CA LEU A 128 -6.73 11.98 12.81
C LEU A 128 -5.38 12.60 13.14
N HIS A 129 -5.13 13.76 12.56
CA HIS A 129 -3.89 14.48 12.81
C HIS A 129 -3.93 15.09 14.21
N GLU A 130 -3.07 14.61 15.09
CA GLU A 130 -3.14 14.95 16.51
C GLU A 130 -2.82 16.39 16.81
N SER A 131 -1.99 17.03 16.02
CA SER A 131 -1.61 18.39 16.29
C SER A 131 -2.75 19.37 16.09
N ALA A 132 -3.75 19.00 15.34
CA ALA A 132 -4.86 19.90 15.05
C ALA A 132 -5.68 20.27 16.27
N PRO A 133 -5.98 19.35 17.16
CA PRO A 133 -6.86 19.70 18.29
C PRO A 133 -6.17 20.49 19.36
N VAL A 134 -4.93 20.48 19.31
CA VAL A 134 -4.27 21.12 20.36
C VAL A 134 -4.57 22.57 20.43
N THR A 135 -5.15 22.67 19.81
CA THR A 135 -5.31 23.77 20.01
C THR A 135 -6.26 24.21 20.66
N THR A 136 -6.31 23.69 20.95
CA THR A 136 -6.83 23.90 21.38
C THR A 136 -7.08 24.70 21.79
N SER A 137 -7.30 24.84 21.68
CA SER A 137 -7.50 25.46 21.94
C SER A 137 -7.61 26.19 21.89
N ARG A 138 -7.70 26.21 21.61
CA ARG A 138 -7.75 26.90 21.50
C ARG A 138 -8.17 27.67 21.59
#